data_e0ed90760b24813b13fa9765df320021
#
_entry.id   e0ed90760b24813b13fa9765df320021
#
_cell.length_a   1.000
_cell.length_b   1.000
_cell.length_c   1.000
_cell.angle_alpha   90.00
_cell.angle_beta   90.00
_cell.angle_gamma   90.00
#
_symmetry.space_group_name_H-M   'P 1'
#
loop_
_entity.id
_entity.type
_entity.pdbx_description
1 polymer ?
#
loop_
_entity_poly.entity_id
_entity_poly.type
_entity_poly.pdbx_seq_one_letter_code
_entity_poly.pdbx_strand_id
1 'polypeptide(L)'
;EEFPELSEPYNNLSVLYLMRGQPNEAREALEKAITNNPNYVLAYENLGDLYVYLANITYKKGLSKLPSSSRLDKKLDHLNQMPFLTKSRVIRNFKKK
;
A
#
# COMPACT_ATOMS: atom_id res chain seq x y z
N GLU A 1 -25.05 -11.64 -1.72
CA GLU A 1 -25.26 -11.01 -3.02
C GLU A 1 -24.22 -9.94 -3.32
N GLU A 2 -23.70 -9.97 -4.49
CA GLU A 2 -22.67 -9.04 -4.87
C GLU A 2 -23.24 -7.85 -5.61
N PHE A 3 -22.65 -6.73 -5.35
CA PHE A 3 -22.90 -5.52 -6.12
C PHE A 3 -21.56 -5.11 -6.69
N PRO A 4 -21.24 -5.60 -7.90
CA PRO A 4 -19.90 -5.40 -8.45
C PRO A 4 -19.49 -3.94 -8.53
N GLU A 5 -20.47 -3.05 -8.65
CA GLU A 5 -20.17 -1.64 -8.73
C GLU A 5 -19.76 -1.05 -7.41
N LEU A 6 -19.95 -1.78 -6.30
CA LEU A 6 -19.63 -1.25 -4.97
C LEU A 6 -18.21 -1.57 -4.60
N SER A 7 -17.28 -0.86 -5.24
CA SER A 7 -15.86 -1.02 -4.92
C SER A 7 -15.42 -0.13 -3.78
N GLU A 8 -16.10 1.00 -3.59
CA GLU A 8 -15.67 1.96 -2.59
C GLU A 8 -15.65 1.39 -1.17
N PRO A 9 -16.64 0.57 -0.74
CA PRO A 9 -16.56 0.00 0.61
C PRO A 9 -15.30 -0.82 0.83
N TYR A 10 -14.86 -1.56 -0.18
CA TYR A 10 -13.64 -2.35 -0.04
C TYR A 10 -12.40 -1.47 0.02
N ASN A 11 -12.42 -0.38 -0.75
CA ASN A 11 -11.33 0.58 -0.66
C ASN A 11 -11.27 1.20 0.74
N ASN A 12 -12.41 1.53 1.30
CA ASN A 12 -12.47 2.11 2.64
C ASN A 12 -12.06 1.09 3.70
N LEU A 13 -12.42 -0.17 3.50
CA LEU A 13 -12.03 -1.23 4.42
C LEU A 13 -10.52 -1.38 4.46
N SER A 14 -9.85 -1.19 3.31
CA SER A 14 -8.41 -1.29 3.28
C SER A 14 -7.75 -0.25 4.19
N VAL A 15 -8.36 0.93 4.30
CA VAL A 15 -7.86 1.97 5.21
C VAL A 15 -7.86 1.46 6.64
N LEU A 16 -8.96 0.84 7.04
CA LEU A 16 -9.08 0.33 8.41
C LEU A 16 -8.03 -0.74 8.68
N TYR A 17 -7.85 -1.65 7.74
CA TYR A 17 -6.85 -2.69 7.89
C TYR A 17 -5.45 -2.10 8.02
N LEU A 18 -5.15 -1.11 7.17
CA LEU A 18 -3.82 -0.50 7.21
C LEU A 18 -3.59 0.21 8.54
N MET A 19 -4.61 0.89 9.05
CA MET A 19 -4.49 1.59 10.32
C MET A 19 -4.30 0.61 11.48
N ARG A 20 -4.75 -0.62 11.33
CA ARG A 20 -4.57 -1.66 12.33
C ARG A 20 -3.27 -2.43 12.16
N GLY A 21 -2.44 -2.02 11.21
CA GLY A 21 -1.20 -2.75 10.96
C GLY A 21 -1.41 -4.07 10.28
N GLN A 22 -2.44 -4.19 9.46
CA GLN A 22 -2.77 -5.41 8.75
C GLN A 22 -2.66 -5.19 7.25
N PRO A 23 -1.43 -5.06 6.71
CA PRO A 23 -1.26 -4.72 5.29
C PRO A 23 -1.71 -5.81 4.33
N ASN A 24 -1.63 -7.07 4.73
CA ASN A 24 -2.09 -8.15 3.84
C ASN A 24 -3.60 -8.08 3.64
N GLU A 25 -4.32 -7.84 4.71
CA GLU A 25 -5.77 -7.69 4.61
C GLU A 25 -6.14 -6.45 3.82
N ALA A 26 -5.35 -5.37 3.99
CA ALA A 26 -5.58 -4.17 3.20
C ALA A 26 -5.41 -4.44 1.71
N ARG A 27 -4.37 -5.21 1.35
CA ARG A 27 -4.14 -5.57 -0.04
C ARG A 27 -5.30 -6.37 -0.60
N GLU A 28 -5.77 -7.34 0.17
CA GLU A 28 -6.88 -8.17 -0.29
C GLU A 28 -8.14 -7.35 -0.51
N ALA A 29 -8.40 -6.39 0.38
CA ALA A 29 -9.57 -5.53 0.21
C ALA A 29 -9.46 -4.69 -1.06
N LEU A 30 -8.26 -4.17 -1.35
CA LEU A 30 -8.08 -3.38 -2.57
C LEU A 30 -8.21 -4.24 -3.81
N GLU A 31 -7.71 -5.48 -3.76
CA GLU A 31 -7.89 -6.40 -4.88
C GLU A 31 -9.36 -6.71 -5.10
N LYS A 32 -10.12 -6.80 -4.03
CA LYS A 32 -11.55 -7.02 -4.14
C LYS A 32 -12.23 -5.81 -4.78
N ALA A 33 -11.82 -4.61 -4.40
CA ALA A 33 -12.36 -3.42 -5.01
C ALA A 33 -12.11 -3.41 -6.53
N ILE A 34 -10.90 -3.81 -6.93
CA ILE A 34 -10.56 -3.85 -8.35
C ILE A 34 -11.34 -4.94 -9.07
N THR A 35 -11.52 -6.09 -8.43
CA THR A 35 -12.30 -7.18 -9.01
C THR A 35 -13.74 -6.73 -9.25
N ASN A 36 -14.31 -6.00 -8.28
CA ASN A 36 -15.70 -5.54 -8.41
C ASN A 36 -15.85 -4.45 -9.45
N ASN A 37 -14.83 -3.62 -9.60
CA ASN A 37 -14.87 -2.56 -10.62
C ASN A 37 -13.46 -2.33 -11.14
N PRO A 38 -13.09 -2.99 -12.25
CA PRO A 38 -11.73 -2.83 -12.78
C PRO A 38 -11.40 -1.41 -13.26
N ASN A 39 -12.38 -0.54 -13.34
CA ASN A 39 -12.14 0.85 -13.73
C ASN A 39 -12.03 1.80 -12.55
N TYR A 40 -12.02 1.27 -11.35
CA TYR A 40 -11.94 2.10 -10.14
C TYR A 40 -10.48 2.48 -9.90
N VAL A 41 -10.06 3.57 -10.50
CA VAL A 41 -8.65 3.95 -10.55
C VAL A 41 -8.05 4.20 -9.16
N LEU A 42 -8.85 4.72 -8.24
CA LEU A 42 -8.34 5.00 -6.89
C LEU A 42 -7.82 3.74 -6.22
N ALA A 43 -8.47 2.60 -6.44
CA ALA A 43 -8.01 1.35 -5.83
C ALA A 43 -6.64 0.94 -6.37
N TYR A 44 -6.40 1.15 -7.68
CA TYR A 44 -5.07 0.86 -8.23
C TYR A 44 -4.02 1.77 -7.62
N GLU A 45 -4.33 3.05 -7.50
CA GLU A 45 -3.38 3.98 -6.92
C GLU A 45 -3.06 3.60 -5.47
N ASN A 46 -4.10 3.29 -4.70
CA ASN A 46 -3.90 2.92 -3.31
C ASN A 46 -3.16 1.60 -3.17
N LEU A 47 -3.44 0.65 -4.06
CA LEU A 47 -2.74 -0.63 -4.03
C LEU A 47 -1.27 -0.44 -4.37
N GLY A 48 -0.98 0.38 -5.38
CA GLY A 48 0.40 0.68 -5.71
C GLY A 48 1.13 1.33 -4.55
N ASP A 49 0.48 2.30 -3.91
CA ASP A 49 1.08 2.97 -2.75
C ASP A 49 1.35 1.99 -1.62
N LEU A 50 0.43 1.05 -1.42
CA LEU A 50 0.61 0.03 -0.38
C LEU A 50 1.82 -0.85 -0.69
N TYR A 51 1.98 -1.25 -1.95
CA TYR A 51 3.13 -2.08 -2.32
C TYR A 51 4.44 -1.33 -2.10
N VAL A 52 4.47 -0.04 -2.41
CA VAL A 52 5.66 0.76 -2.17
C VAL A 52 5.96 0.84 -0.67
N TYR A 53 4.93 1.05 0.13
CA TYR A 53 5.08 1.07 1.58
C TYR A 53 5.64 -0.25 2.09
N LEU A 54 5.11 -1.37 1.58
CA LEU A 54 5.60 -2.68 1.99
C LEU A 54 7.03 -2.91 1.52
N ALA A 55 7.39 -2.42 0.34
CA ALA A 55 8.77 -2.52 -0.13
C ALA A 55 9.72 -1.77 0.82
N ASN A 56 9.31 -0.59 1.26
CA ASN A 56 10.12 0.19 2.19
C ASN A 56 10.38 -0.59 3.47
N ILE A 57 9.32 -1.17 4.04
CA ILE A 57 9.44 -1.96 5.26
C ILE A 57 10.35 -3.16 5.04
N THR A 58 10.19 -3.82 3.90
CA THR A 58 10.93 -5.04 3.61
C THR A 58 12.41 -4.75 3.42
N TYR A 59 12.73 -3.68 2.71
CA TYR A 59 14.14 -3.30 2.54
C TYR A 59 14.77 -2.97 3.90
N LYS A 60 14.03 -2.28 4.77
CA LYS A 60 14.56 -1.96 6.09
C LYS A 60 14.80 -3.21 6.91
N LYS A 61 13.91 -4.18 6.80
CA LYS A 61 14.13 -5.46 7.48
C LYS A 61 15.38 -6.14 6.99
N GLY A 62 15.61 -6.14 5.68
CA GLY A 62 16.82 -6.72 5.12
C GLY A 62 18.06 -6.02 5.63
N LEU A 63 18.02 -4.69 5.71
CA LEU A 63 19.16 -3.93 6.21
C LEU A 63 19.42 -4.23 7.67
N SER A 64 18.39 -4.54 8.45
CA SER A 64 18.61 -4.91 9.86
C SER A 64 19.36 -6.23 9.97
N LYS A 65 19.25 -7.10 8.94
CA LYS A 65 19.99 -8.37 8.94
C LYS A 65 21.39 -8.22 8.38
N LEU A 66 21.58 -7.33 7.43
CA LEU A 66 22.89 -7.09 6.82
C LEU A 66 23.06 -5.58 6.62
N PRO A 67 23.45 -4.86 7.68
CA PRO A 67 23.52 -3.39 7.59
C PRO A 67 24.50 -2.87 6.54
N SER A 68 25.45 -3.70 6.11
CA SER A 68 26.44 -3.28 5.11
C SER A 68 25.96 -3.48 3.67
N SER A 69 24.74 -3.93 3.47
CA SER A 69 24.26 -4.18 2.11
C SER A 69 24.06 -2.85 1.36
N SER A 70 25.01 -2.54 0.48
CA SER A 70 24.89 -1.31 -0.29
C SER A 70 23.76 -1.40 -1.31
N ARG A 71 23.45 -2.61 -1.78
CA ARG A 71 22.34 -2.79 -2.73
C ARG A 71 21.01 -2.41 -2.09
N LEU A 72 20.74 -2.92 -0.89
CA LEU A 72 19.49 -2.59 -0.20
C LEU A 72 19.44 -1.12 0.18
N ASP A 73 20.57 -0.59 0.61
CA ASP A 73 20.64 0.81 0.99
C ASP A 73 20.29 1.72 -0.19
N LYS A 74 20.83 1.40 -1.37
CA LYS A 74 20.52 2.20 -2.54
C LYS A 74 19.06 2.09 -2.96
N LYS A 75 18.48 0.90 -2.87
CA LYS A 75 17.08 0.74 -3.22
C LYS A 75 16.20 1.53 -2.25
N LEU A 76 16.53 1.49 -0.97
CA LEU A 76 15.77 2.23 0.02
C LEU A 76 15.89 3.73 -0.22
N ASP A 77 17.09 4.21 -0.58
CA ASP A 77 17.27 5.62 -0.90
C ASP A 77 16.39 6.05 -2.06
N HIS A 78 16.33 5.24 -3.10
CA HIS A 78 15.49 5.57 -4.24
C HIS A 78 14.03 5.67 -3.85
N LEU A 79 13.56 4.73 -3.03
CA LEU A 79 12.19 4.79 -2.57
C LEU A 79 11.95 6.07 -1.77
N ASN A 80 12.88 6.41 -0.88
CA ASN A 80 12.68 7.55 0.01
C ASN A 80 12.70 8.89 -0.71
N GLN A 81 13.17 8.92 -1.94
CA GLN A 81 13.15 10.13 -2.74
C GLN A 81 11.82 10.38 -3.42
N MET A 82 10.94 9.41 -3.42
CA MET A 82 9.62 9.58 -4.03
C MET A 82 8.70 10.27 -3.02
N PRO A 83 8.01 11.33 -3.43
CA PRO A 83 7.30 12.18 -2.46
C PRO A 83 6.15 11.52 -1.72
N PHE A 84 5.64 10.40 -2.21
CA PHE A 84 4.48 9.77 -1.61
C PHE A 84 4.83 8.50 -0.83
N LEU A 85 6.09 8.32 -0.42
CA LEU A 85 6.53 7.07 0.17
C LEU A 85 6.56 7.00 1.68
N THR A 86 6.16 8.06 2.35
CA THR A 86 6.08 7.99 3.81
C THR A 86 4.81 7.25 4.21
N LYS A 87 4.88 6.56 5.33
CA LYS A 87 3.70 5.86 5.84
C LYS A 87 2.52 6.80 6.01
N SER A 88 2.77 7.98 6.58
CA SER A 88 1.69 8.92 6.81
C SER A 88 1.06 9.39 5.50
N ARG A 89 1.88 9.51 4.45
CA ARG A 89 1.34 9.93 3.16
C ARG A 89 0.47 8.84 2.55
N VAL A 90 0.90 7.59 2.67
CA VAL A 90 0.10 6.47 2.18
C VAL A 90 -1.24 6.42 2.90
N ILE A 91 -1.21 6.55 4.21
CA ILE A 91 -2.44 6.52 5.00
C ILE A 91 -3.34 7.70 4.63
N ARG A 92 -2.75 8.87 4.44
CA ARG A 92 -3.52 10.03 4.06
C ARG A 92 -4.21 9.84 2.72
N ASN A 93 -3.52 9.23 1.74
CA ASN A 93 -4.12 8.96 0.45
C ASN A 93 -5.31 8.02 0.59
N PHE A 94 -5.18 7.00 1.42
CA PHE A 94 -6.29 6.08 1.66
C PHE A 94 -7.47 6.79 2.30
N LYS A 95 -7.21 7.75 3.15
CA LYS A 95 -8.27 8.44 3.88
C LYS A 95 -8.97 9.52 3.07
N LYS A 96 -8.47 9.80 1.90
CA LYS A 96 -9.00 10.89 1.09
C LYS A 96 -10.26 10.50 0.40
N LYS A 97 -11.16 9.96 0.92
CA LYS A 97 -12.40 9.56 0.25
C LYS A 97 -13.55 10.47 0.63
#